data_9e518f4b184fbd459ab2c36647ba82bf
#
_entry.id   9e518f4b184fbd459ab2c36647ba82bf
#
_cell.length_a   1.000
_cell.length_b   1.000
_cell.length_c   1.000
_cell.angle_alpha   90.00
_cell.angle_beta   90.00
_cell.angle_gamma   90.00
#
_symmetry.space_group_name_H-M   'P 1'
#
loop_
_entity.id
_entity.type
_entity.pdbx_description
1 polymer ?
#
loop_
_entity_poly.entity_id
_entity_poly.type
_entity_poly.pdbx_seq_one_letter_code
_entity_poly.pdbx_strand_id
1 'polypeptide(L)'
;MKKFFKFGCLGLIAIFVIIIIAVIIDTSNDDSKDKSSTKSKQGSTTEQPQKESENKKDTTAKETGKTNNWEDKIKEVASSDKSANEKFDAISKYAHDYKPTDDEVERFGNDIIKEYKDKNYIKDLSNHEYMLTNIFKSQVVEKNAKEKVIQDFAFDFWQNSKYNYRGVDKTTSEATLANERQMDKSLIKMRK
;
A
#
# COMPACT_ATOMS: atom_id res chain seq x y z
N MET A 1 24.61 -39.26 -8.38
CA MET A 1 25.09 -37.91 -8.20
C MET A 1 23.91 -36.94 -8.42
N LYS A 2 23.14 -36.63 -7.40
CA LYS A 2 22.09 -35.58 -7.39
C LYS A 2 21.56 -35.44 -5.96
N LYS A 3 22.21 -34.63 -5.11
CA LYS A 3 21.66 -34.18 -3.80
C LYS A 3 22.50 -33.01 -3.27
N PHE A 4 22.41 -31.84 -3.88
CA PHE A 4 22.85 -30.61 -3.26
C PHE A 4 22.03 -29.47 -3.91
N PHE A 5 20.98 -29.04 -3.29
CA PHE A 5 20.37 -27.70 -3.47
C PHE A 5 19.05 -27.64 -2.69
N LYS A 6 19.11 -27.66 -1.35
CA LYS A 6 17.92 -27.38 -0.52
C LYS A 6 18.20 -26.55 0.75
N PHE A 7 19.38 -25.97 0.91
CA PHE A 7 19.70 -25.21 2.13
C PHE A 7 20.05 -23.73 1.92
N GLY A 8 19.93 -23.18 0.71
CA GLY A 8 20.34 -21.82 0.41
C GLY A 8 19.35 -20.71 0.81
N CYS A 9 18.07 -21.01 0.94
CA CYS A 9 17.05 -19.96 1.10
C CYS A 9 16.69 -19.63 2.55
N LEU A 10 16.84 -20.60 3.46
CA LEU A 10 16.54 -20.42 4.90
C LEU A 10 17.64 -19.66 5.66
N GLY A 11 18.89 -19.74 5.19
CA GLY A 11 20.02 -19.06 5.82
C GLY A 11 20.04 -17.55 5.66
N LEU A 12 19.54 -17.03 4.53
CA LEU A 12 19.50 -15.59 4.26
C LEU A 12 18.42 -14.86 5.08
N ILE A 13 17.30 -15.53 5.38
CA ILE A 13 16.23 -14.95 6.19
C ILE A 13 16.67 -14.76 7.64
N ALA A 14 17.46 -15.73 8.18
CA ALA A 14 17.96 -15.64 9.55
C ALA A 14 18.97 -14.50 9.75
N ILE A 15 19.78 -14.17 8.74
CA ILE A 15 20.75 -13.07 8.81
C ILE A 15 20.04 -11.71 8.80
N PHE A 16 18.96 -11.55 8.03
CA PHE A 16 18.19 -10.32 8.00
C PHE A 16 17.48 -10.02 9.33
N VAL A 17 16.96 -11.04 10.00
CA VAL A 17 16.29 -10.87 11.31
C VAL A 17 17.29 -10.45 12.40
N ILE A 18 18.53 -10.95 12.37
CA ILE A 18 19.57 -10.60 13.34
C ILE A 18 20.03 -9.14 13.16
N ILE A 19 20.12 -8.65 11.93
CA ILE A 19 20.51 -7.25 11.65
C ILE A 19 19.45 -6.26 12.14
N ILE A 20 18.15 -6.60 12.03
CA ILE A 20 17.06 -5.73 12.49
C ILE A 20 17.03 -5.65 14.02
N ILE A 21 17.34 -6.72 14.72
CA ILE A 21 17.37 -6.73 16.20
C ILE A 21 18.57 -5.93 16.75
N ALA A 22 19.70 -5.92 16.04
CA ALA A 22 20.88 -5.18 16.48
C ALA A 22 20.71 -3.65 16.39
N VAL A 23 19.88 -3.16 15.45
CA VAL A 23 19.64 -1.72 15.28
C VAL A 23 18.65 -1.15 16.33
N ILE A 24 17.81 -2.00 16.95
CA ILE A 24 16.81 -1.56 17.95
C ILE A 24 17.40 -1.36 19.34
N ILE A 25 18.58 -1.94 19.63
CA ILE A 25 19.17 -1.92 20.98
C ILE A 25 20.03 -0.66 21.23
N ASP A 26 20.42 0.09 20.17
CA ASP A 26 21.38 1.21 20.30
C ASP A 26 20.74 2.60 20.45
N THR A 27 19.42 2.71 20.63
CA THR A 27 18.72 4.00 20.78
C THR A 27 17.91 4.15 22.07
N SER A 28 18.38 3.55 23.16
CA SER A 28 17.78 3.76 24.48
C SER A 28 18.83 4.18 25.49
N ASN A 29 19.29 5.40 25.40
CA ASN A 29 19.81 6.21 26.51
C ASN A 29 20.16 7.61 26.02
N ASP A 30 19.33 8.58 26.27
CA ASP A 30 19.80 9.83 26.87
C ASP A 30 18.62 10.60 27.49
N ASP A 31 18.81 10.90 28.76
CA ASP A 31 17.99 11.71 29.64
C ASP A 31 18.29 13.20 29.40
N SER A 32 17.27 14.08 29.37
CA SER A 32 17.28 15.32 30.16
C SER A 32 16.09 16.23 29.84
N LYS A 33 15.24 16.40 30.84
CA LYS A 33 14.49 17.59 31.30
C LYS A 33 14.68 18.91 30.50
N ASP A 34 13.59 19.62 30.12
CA ASP A 34 13.12 20.74 30.93
C ASP A 34 11.73 21.26 30.47
N LYS A 35 11.08 21.93 31.46
CA LYS A 35 9.73 22.47 31.48
C LYS A 35 9.56 23.75 30.66
N SER A 36 8.34 24.02 30.16
CA SER A 36 7.51 25.18 30.48
C SER A 36 6.36 25.34 29.46
N SER A 37 5.13 25.06 29.83
CA SER A 37 4.05 25.97 30.17
C SER A 37 3.89 27.22 29.25
N THR A 38 2.78 27.32 28.49
CA THR A 38 1.77 28.36 28.65
C THR A 38 0.57 28.21 27.71
N LYS A 39 -0.58 28.37 28.26
CA LYS A 39 -1.98 28.36 27.94
C LYS A 39 -2.39 29.62 27.16
N SER A 40 -3.36 29.49 26.20
CA SER A 40 -4.52 30.38 26.03
C SER A 40 -5.26 30.04 24.73
N LYS A 41 -6.46 29.55 24.75
CA LYS A 41 -7.83 30.14 24.76
C LYS A 41 -8.21 30.87 23.45
N GLN A 42 -9.16 30.27 22.72
CA GLN A 42 -10.59 30.57 22.61
C GLN A 42 -11.03 31.42 21.39
N GLY A 43 -12.09 30.96 20.75
CA GLY A 43 -13.13 31.71 20.10
C GLY A 43 -13.45 31.20 18.70
N SER A 44 -14.40 30.37 18.47
CA SER A 44 -15.87 30.54 18.41
C SER A 44 -16.38 31.09 17.06
N THR A 45 -17.21 30.29 16.43
CA THR A 45 -18.54 30.56 15.86
C THR A 45 -18.65 30.92 14.38
N THR A 46 -19.31 30.03 13.65
CA THR A 46 -20.65 30.13 13.04
C THR A 46 -20.74 30.24 11.51
N GLU A 47 -21.52 29.28 11.01
CA GLU A 47 -22.56 29.27 9.97
C GLU A 47 -22.24 28.93 8.53
N GLN A 48 -22.95 27.87 8.16
CA GLN A 48 -23.36 27.42 6.83
C GLN A 48 -24.29 28.49 6.14
N PRO A 49 -24.54 28.43 4.81
CA PRO A 49 -25.43 27.41 4.27
C PRO A 49 -25.18 26.92 2.83
N GLN A 50 -25.59 25.68 2.60
CA GLN A 50 -26.23 25.02 1.45
C GLN A 50 -26.38 25.79 0.10
N LYS A 51 -26.06 25.05 -1.00
CA LYS A 51 -26.97 24.75 -2.15
C LYS A 51 -26.34 23.65 -3.04
N GLU A 52 -26.93 22.57 -3.05
CA GLU A 52 -27.66 21.75 -4.03
C GLU A 52 -27.52 22.14 -5.52
N SER A 53 -27.06 21.20 -6.36
CA SER A 53 -27.64 20.90 -7.66
C SER A 53 -27.08 19.60 -8.26
N GLU A 54 -27.90 18.66 -8.30
CA GLU A 54 -28.30 17.59 -9.20
C GLU A 54 -27.47 17.29 -10.48
N ASN A 55 -27.23 15.97 -10.62
CA ASN A 55 -27.68 15.09 -11.72
C ASN A 55 -26.85 15.03 -13.01
N LYS A 56 -26.17 13.91 -13.22
CA LYS A 56 -26.49 13.06 -14.39
C LYS A 56 -25.97 11.62 -14.23
N LYS A 57 -26.93 10.76 -14.22
CA LYS A 57 -26.96 9.33 -14.35
C LYS A 57 -26.43 8.96 -15.74
N ASP A 58 -25.49 8.03 -15.82
CA ASP A 58 -25.49 7.13 -16.94
C ASP A 58 -25.24 5.69 -16.47
N THR A 59 -26.14 4.88 -16.89
CA THR A 59 -26.39 3.51 -16.48
C THR A 59 -25.80 2.60 -17.54
N THR A 60 -24.92 1.68 -17.16
CA THR A 60 -24.80 0.45 -17.95
C THR A 60 -24.63 -0.76 -17.03
N ALA A 61 -25.65 -1.53 -17.04
CA ALA A 61 -26.00 -2.87 -16.66
C ALA A 61 -24.86 -3.82 -16.25
N LYS A 62 -24.90 -4.32 -15.03
CA LYS A 62 -25.48 -5.60 -14.57
C LYS A 62 -24.80 -6.85 -15.12
N GLU A 63 -23.94 -7.42 -14.28
CA GLU A 63 -23.82 -8.85 -14.17
C GLU A 63 -23.71 -9.24 -12.69
N THR A 64 -24.71 -10.02 -12.27
CA THR A 64 -24.91 -10.48 -10.91
C THR A 64 -24.07 -11.73 -10.66
N GLY A 65 -22.89 -11.55 -10.09
CA GLY A 65 -22.20 -12.58 -9.32
C GLY A 65 -21.93 -12.00 -7.95
N LYS A 66 -21.97 -12.79 -6.88
CA LYS A 66 -21.59 -12.37 -5.52
C LYS A 66 -20.18 -11.74 -5.58
N THR A 67 -20.09 -10.50 -5.97
CA THR A 67 -18.89 -9.69 -5.85
C THR A 67 -18.73 -9.43 -4.36
N ASN A 68 -17.72 -10.07 -3.75
CA ASN A 68 -17.15 -9.51 -2.54
C ASN A 68 -16.81 -8.07 -2.90
N ASN A 69 -17.64 -7.12 -2.44
CA ASN A 69 -17.42 -5.71 -2.77
C ASN A 69 -16.15 -5.26 -2.04
N TRP A 70 -15.03 -5.41 -2.70
CA TRP A 70 -13.72 -5.09 -2.15
C TRP A 70 -13.63 -3.59 -1.83
N GLU A 71 -14.31 -2.74 -2.60
CA GLU A 71 -14.38 -1.31 -2.36
C GLU A 71 -15.01 -1.01 -1.00
N ASP A 72 -16.12 -1.67 -0.67
CA ASP A 72 -16.77 -1.50 0.64
C ASP A 72 -15.87 -1.96 1.78
N LYS A 73 -15.12 -3.06 1.58
CA LYS A 73 -14.16 -3.52 2.58
C LYS A 73 -13.03 -2.52 2.80
N ILE A 74 -12.53 -1.91 1.74
CA ILE A 74 -11.49 -0.87 1.87
C ILE A 74 -12.04 0.36 2.60
N LYS A 75 -13.24 0.83 2.25
CA LYS A 75 -13.90 1.97 2.92
C LYS A 75 -14.12 1.72 4.41
N GLU A 76 -14.61 0.52 4.76
CA GLU A 76 -14.79 0.10 6.15
C GLU A 76 -13.48 0.22 6.93
N VAL A 77 -12.40 -0.35 6.39
CA VAL A 77 -11.09 -0.34 7.06
C VAL A 77 -10.50 1.07 7.08
N ALA A 78 -10.60 1.82 5.98
CA ALA A 78 -10.06 3.17 5.86
C ALA A 78 -10.70 4.15 6.85
N SER A 79 -12.03 4.04 7.07
CA SER A 79 -12.78 4.90 7.98
C SER A 79 -12.69 4.50 9.46
N SER A 80 -12.09 3.35 9.77
CA SER A 80 -11.94 2.89 11.17
C SER A 80 -10.92 3.74 11.94
N ASP A 81 -11.01 3.72 13.28
CA ASP A 81 -10.06 4.42 14.18
C ASP A 81 -8.71 3.69 14.33
N LYS A 82 -8.47 2.66 13.53
CA LYS A 82 -7.24 1.87 13.56
C LYS A 82 -6.05 2.67 13.06
N SER A 83 -4.86 2.34 13.56
CA SER A 83 -3.59 2.86 13.05
C SER A 83 -3.34 2.43 11.60
N ALA A 84 -2.44 3.12 10.90
CA ALA A 84 -2.02 2.75 9.54
C ALA A 84 -1.48 1.30 9.47
N ASN A 85 -0.78 0.83 10.52
CA ASN A 85 -0.31 -0.55 10.61
C ASN A 85 -1.45 -1.55 10.64
N GLU A 86 -2.42 -1.37 11.52
CA GLU A 86 -3.57 -2.27 11.67
C GLU A 86 -4.48 -2.25 10.42
N LYS A 87 -4.66 -1.07 9.80
CA LYS A 87 -5.37 -0.94 8.53
C LYS A 87 -4.68 -1.71 7.42
N PHE A 88 -3.36 -1.56 7.30
CA PHE A 88 -2.54 -2.32 6.37
C PHE A 88 -2.70 -3.82 6.59
N ASP A 89 -2.54 -4.31 7.83
CA ASP A 89 -2.61 -5.73 8.14
C ASP A 89 -4.00 -6.31 7.79
N ALA A 90 -5.08 -5.57 8.08
CA ALA A 90 -6.44 -5.97 7.73
C ALA A 90 -6.64 -6.10 6.21
N ILE A 91 -6.15 -5.13 5.43
CA ILE A 91 -6.28 -5.15 3.96
C ILE A 91 -5.36 -6.19 3.33
N SER A 92 -4.14 -6.38 3.83
CA SER A 92 -3.22 -7.42 3.34
C SER A 92 -3.80 -8.82 3.54
N LYS A 93 -4.40 -9.09 4.71
CA LYS A 93 -5.11 -10.35 4.94
C LYS A 93 -6.25 -10.53 3.96
N TYR A 94 -7.07 -9.51 3.76
CA TYR A 94 -8.18 -9.55 2.82
C TYR A 94 -7.71 -9.76 1.38
N ALA A 95 -6.67 -9.07 0.91
CA ALA A 95 -6.08 -9.25 -0.41
C ALA A 95 -5.53 -10.67 -0.63
N HIS A 96 -4.92 -11.25 0.42
CA HIS A 96 -4.44 -12.63 0.38
C HIS A 96 -5.58 -13.65 0.16
N ASP A 97 -6.73 -13.44 0.81
CA ASP A 97 -7.87 -14.35 0.76
C ASP A 97 -8.81 -14.06 -0.43
N TYR A 98 -8.63 -12.93 -1.11
CA TYR A 98 -9.44 -12.51 -2.24
C TYR A 98 -9.26 -13.44 -3.45
N LYS A 99 -10.35 -13.67 -4.18
CA LYS A 99 -10.41 -14.51 -5.38
C LYS A 99 -10.84 -13.65 -6.56
N PRO A 100 -9.89 -12.99 -7.24
CA PRO A 100 -10.20 -12.17 -8.41
C PRO A 100 -10.56 -13.02 -9.62
N THR A 101 -11.29 -12.42 -10.54
CA THR A 101 -11.36 -12.90 -11.93
C THR A 101 -10.10 -12.49 -12.69
N ASP A 102 -9.83 -13.13 -13.84
CA ASP A 102 -8.71 -12.74 -14.73
C ASP A 102 -8.83 -11.27 -15.16
N ASP A 103 -10.05 -10.82 -15.49
CA ASP A 103 -10.35 -9.44 -15.89
C ASP A 103 -10.08 -8.42 -14.76
N GLU A 104 -10.35 -8.80 -13.50
CA GLU A 104 -10.01 -7.96 -12.35
C GLU A 104 -8.51 -7.84 -12.16
N VAL A 105 -7.76 -8.95 -12.30
CA VAL A 105 -6.30 -8.93 -12.22
C VAL A 105 -5.71 -8.02 -13.28
N GLU A 106 -6.19 -8.11 -14.53
CA GLU A 106 -5.74 -7.25 -15.62
C GLU A 106 -6.07 -5.77 -15.35
N ARG A 107 -7.31 -5.48 -14.96
CA ARG A 107 -7.74 -4.12 -14.61
C ARG A 107 -6.92 -3.54 -13.48
N PHE A 108 -6.71 -4.28 -12.38
CA PHE A 108 -5.89 -3.84 -11.26
C PHE A 108 -4.44 -3.62 -11.67
N GLY A 109 -3.89 -4.49 -12.54
CA GLY A 109 -2.56 -4.31 -13.11
C GLY A 109 -2.44 -2.99 -13.87
N ASN A 110 -3.41 -2.70 -14.74
CA ASN A 110 -3.47 -1.44 -15.50
C ASN A 110 -3.59 -0.22 -14.57
N ASP A 111 -4.41 -0.31 -13.53
CA ASP A 111 -4.61 0.75 -12.56
C ASP A 111 -3.31 1.11 -11.82
N ILE A 112 -2.61 0.13 -11.25
CA ILE A 112 -1.35 0.38 -10.51
C ILE A 112 -0.23 0.87 -11.43
N ILE A 113 -0.18 0.41 -12.68
CA ILE A 113 0.77 0.92 -13.68
C ILE A 113 0.46 2.39 -13.99
N LYS A 114 -0.81 2.74 -14.13
CA LYS A 114 -1.24 4.13 -14.35
C LYS A 114 -0.86 5.02 -13.17
N GLU A 115 -1.19 4.61 -11.94
CA GLU A 115 -0.86 5.34 -10.71
C GLU A 115 0.65 5.60 -10.58
N TYR A 116 1.47 4.61 -10.92
CA TYR A 116 2.93 4.75 -10.93
C TYR A 116 3.40 5.75 -12.00
N LYS A 117 2.93 5.63 -13.25
CA LYS A 117 3.31 6.53 -14.35
C LYS A 117 2.90 7.97 -14.08
N ASP A 118 1.75 8.18 -13.46
CA ASP A 118 1.24 9.50 -13.10
C ASP A 118 1.92 10.06 -11.84
N LYS A 119 2.83 9.31 -11.21
CA LYS A 119 3.55 9.68 -9.98
C LYS A 119 2.61 9.99 -8.80
N ASN A 120 1.47 9.32 -8.74
CA ASN A 120 0.46 9.54 -7.71
C ASN A 120 0.51 8.52 -6.57
N TYR A 121 0.99 7.31 -6.81
CA TYR A 121 0.81 6.12 -5.97
C TYR A 121 1.22 6.27 -4.49
N ILE A 122 2.15 7.19 -4.17
CA ILE A 122 2.57 7.54 -2.80
C ILE A 122 2.51 9.06 -2.54
N LYS A 123 1.67 9.79 -3.28
CA LYS A 123 1.59 11.24 -3.19
C LYS A 123 0.80 11.72 -1.98
N ASP A 124 -0.28 11.04 -1.63
CA ASP A 124 -1.16 11.38 -0.51
C ASP A 124 -1.24 10.22 0.49
N LEU A 125 -0.25 10.15 1.37
CA LEU A 125 -0.15 9.10 2.38
C LEU A 125 -1.21 9.20 3.48
N SER A 126 -1.86 10.36 3.62
CA SER A 126 -2.92 10.59 4.60
C SER A 126 -4.28 10.09 4.13
N ASN A 127 -4.47 9.92 2.84
CA ASN A 127 -5.68 9.36 2.26
C ASN A 127 -5.69 7.84 2.41
N HIS A 128 -6.25 7.36 3.53
CA HIS A 128 -6.29 5.94 3.86
C HIS A 128 -6.97 5.10 2.78
N GLU A 129 -8.12 5.54 2.27
CA GLU A 129 -8.87 4.78 1.25
C GLU A 129 -8.05 4.62 -0.03
N TYR A 130 -7.44 5.69 -0.49
CA TYR A 130 -6.57 5.69 -1.67
C TYR A 130 -5.35 4.75 -1.49
N MET A 131 -4.63 4.90 -0.38
CA MET A 131 -3.44 4.09 -0.11
C MET A 131 -3.77 2.60 0.04
N LEU A 132 -4.84 2.27 0.76
CA LEU A 132 -5.28 0.89 0.95
C LEU A 132 -5.81 0.27 -0.33
N THR A 133 -6.46 1.06 -1.22
CA THR A 133 -6.86 0.62 -2.56
C THR A 133 -5.64 0.22 -3.40
N ASN A 134 -4.61 1.04 -3.42
CA ASN A 134 -3.38 0.76 -4.16
C ASN A 134 -2.65 -0.47 -3.62
N ILE A 135 -2.57 -0.60 -2.28
CA ILE A 135 -1.98 -1.76 -1.62
C ILE A 135 -2.77 -3.03 -1.94
N PHE A 136 -4.10 -2.99 -1.84
CA PHE A 136 -4.97 -4.13 -2.15
C PHE A 136 -4.79 -4.60 -3.60
N LYS A 137 -4.96 -3.69 -4.57
CA LYS A 137 -4.84 -4.01 -5.99
C LYS A 137 -3.48 -4.62 -6.32
N SER A 138 -2.40 -4.02 -5.83
CA SER A 138 -1.06 -4.51 -6.13
C SER A 138 -0.75 -5.86 -5.51
N GLN A 139 -1.21 -6.16 -4.30
CA GLN A 139 -1.07 -7.50 -3.70
C GLN A 139 -1.89 -8.56 -4.43
N VAL A 140 -3.10 -8.20 -4.90
CA VAL A 140 -3.93 -9.11 -5.73
C VAL A 140 -3.23 -9.40 -7.05
N VAL A 141 -2.66 -8.39 -7.71
CA VAL A 141 -1.93 -8.53 -9.00
C VAL A 141 -0.66 -9.38 -8.80
N GLU A 142 0.15 -9.07 -7.78
CA GLU A 142 1.36 -9.86 -7.50
C GLU A 142 1.06 -11.35 -7.38
N LYS A 143 -0.01 -11.68 -6.65
CA LYS A 143 -0.37 -13.07 -6.38
C LYS A 143 -0.96 -13.81 -7.58
N ASN A 144 -1.74 -13.12 -8.41
CA ASN A 144 -2.63 -13.76 -9.41
C ASN A 144 -2.27 -13.47 -10.87
N ALA A 145 -1.45 -12.48 -11.17
CA ALA A 145 -1.05 -12.20 -12.55
C ALA A 145 -0.28 -13.39 -13.16
N LYS A 146 -0.50 -13.63 -14.45
CA LYS A 146 0.15 -14.75 -15.18
C LYS A 146 1.60 -14.44 -15.53
N GLU A 147 1.89 -13.17 -15.80
CA GLU A 147 3.20 -12.72 -16.26
C GLU A 147 4.08 -12.30 -15.08
N LYS A 148 5.26 -12.92 -14.99
CA LYS A 148 6.22 -12.64 -13.91
C LYS A 148 6.63 -11.16 -13.86
N VAL A 149 6.73 -10.50 -15.01
CA VAL A 149 7.12 -9.09 -15.06
C VAL A 149 6.07 -8.17 -14.42
N ILE A 150 4.79 -8.51 -14.52
CA ILE A 150 3.69 -7.79 -13.86
C ILE A 150 3.69 -8.08 -12.36
N GLN A 151 3.94 -9.34 -11.96
CA GLN A 151 4.11 -9.71 -10.55
C GLN A 151 5.27 -8.93 -9.91
N ASP A 152 6.42 -8.85 -10.57
CA ASP A 152 7.60 -8.12 -10.07
C ASP A 152 7.30 -6.63 -9.92
N PHE A 153 6.63 -6.02 -10.91
CA PHE A 153 6.19 -4.64 -10.82
C PHE A 153 5.24 -4.41 -9.64
N ALA A 154 4.23 -5.26 -9.50
CA ALA A 154 3.23 -5.16 -8.43
C ALA A 154 3.86 -5.35 -7.05
N PHE A 155 4.86 -6.24 -6.92
CA PHE A 155 5.62 -6.42 -5.69
C PHE A 155 6.34 -5.13 -5.27
N ASP A 156 7.13 -4.53 -6.13
CA ASP A 156 7.88 -3.31 -5.82
C ASP A 156 6.93 -2.13 -5.53
N PHE A 157 5.80 -2.06 -6.24
CA PHE A 157 4.76 -1.06 -6.03
C PHE A 157 4.15 -1.14 -4.63
N TRP A 158 3.71 -2.33 -4.17
CA TRP A 158 3.11 -2.42 -2.85
C TRP A 158 4.13 -2.35 -1.72
N GLN A 159 5.38 -2.76 -1.95
CA GLN A 159 6.44 -2.55 -0.96
C GLN A 159 6.61 -1.05 -0.67
N ASN A 160 6.74 -0.22 -1.70
CA ASN A 160 6.83 1.22 -1.53
C ASN A 160 5.56 1.80 -0.88
N SER A 161 4.39 1.42 -1.38
CA SER A 161 3.10 1.89 -0.83
C SER A 161 2.98 1.54 0.66
N LYS A 162 3.31 0.31 1.05
CA LYS A 162 3.26 -0.19 2.43
C LYS A 162 4.18 0.60 3.35
N TYR A 163 5.47 0.71 3.00
CA TYR A 163 6.44 1.30 3.92
C TYR A 163 6.25 2.81 4.07
N ASN A 164 5.88 3.50 2.98
CA ASN A 164 5.57 4.92 3.04
C ASN A 164 4.26 5.18 3.80
N TYR A 165 3.19 4.41 3.54
CA TYR A 165 1.91 4.53 4.23
C TYR A 165 2.01 4.33 5.74
N ARG A 166 2.83 3.38 6.17
CA ARG A 166 3.06 3.07 7.59
C ARG A 166 4.05 4.02 8.27
N GLY A 167 4.65 4.95 7.53
CA GLY A 167 5.64 5.89 8.06
C GLY A 167 7.00 5.24 8.41
N VAL A 168 7.25 4.02 7.92
CA VAL A 168 8.53 3.31 8.10
C VAL A 168 9.59 3.86 7.15
N ASP A 169 9.17 4.34 5.98
CA ASP A 169 10.04 4.89 4.96
C ASP A 169 9.53 6.24 4.46
N LYS A 170 10.31 6.90 3.62
CA LYS A 170 9.98 8.19 3.00
C LYS A 170 9.96 8.04 1.48
N THR A 171 9.13 8.85 0.83
CA THR A 171 9.00 8.87 -0.64
C THR A 171 10.30 9.19 -1.38
N THR A 172 11.27 9.77 -0.68
CA THR A 172 12.59 10.15 -1.23
C THR A 172 13.74 9.26 -0.73
N SER A 173 13.45 8.19 0.00
CA SER A 173 14.49 7.30 0.51
C SER A 173 15.14 6.48 -0.60
N GLU A 174 16.38 6.03 -0.39
CA GLU A 174 17.05 5.12 -1.33
C GLU A 174 16.31 3.81 -1.53
N ALA A 175 15.63 3.28 -0.50
CA ALA A 175 14.82 2.08 -0.61
C ALA A 175 13.64 2.30 -1.56
N THR A 176 12.88 3.40 -1.38
CA THR A 176 11.78 3.76 -2.28
C THR A 176 12.27 3.95 -3.72
N LEU A 177 13.36 4.70 -3.92
CA LEU A 177 13.94 4.94 -5.23
C LEU A 177 14.51 3.66 -5.88
N ALA A 178 15.02 2.72 -5.08
CA ALA A 178 15.49 1.43 -5.59
C ALA A 178 14.32 0.59 -6.16
N ASN A 179 13.20 0.53 -5.47
CA ASN A 179 12.00 -0.14 -5.96
C ASN A 179 11.44 0.56 -7.20
N GLU A 180 11.46 1.92 -7.26
CA GLU A 180 11.06 2.65 -8.47
C GLU A 180 11.93 2.28 -9.68
N ARG A 181 13.25 2.16 -9.50
CA ARG A 181 14.13 1.69 -10.57
C ARG A 181 13.82 0.26 -11.04
N GLN A 182 13.33 -0.62 -10.15
CA GLN A 182 12.88 -1.96 -10.55
C GLN A 182 11.54 -1.91 -11.29
N MET A 183 10.59 -1.11 -10.83
CA MET A 183 9.33 -0.88 -11.55
C MET A 183 9.57 -0.32 -12.96
N ASP A 184 10.48 0.63 -13.14
CA ASP A 184 10.87 1.15 -14.46
C ASP A 184 11.44 0.05 -15.37
N LYS A 185 12.31 -0.83 -14.84
CA LYS A 185 12.83 -1.99 -15.60
C LYS A 185 11.70 -2.95 -16.00
N SER A 186 10.73 -3.19 -15.14
CA SER A 186 9.58 -4.03 -15.43
C SER A 186 8.72 -3.41 -16.54
N LEU A 187 8.45 -2.10 -16.48
CA LEU A 187 7.71 -1.39 -17.55
C LEU A 187 8.41 -1.45 -18.92
N ILE A 188 9.76 -1.40 -18.94
CA ILE A 188 10.53 -1.55 -20.19
C ILE A 188 10.36 -2.97 -20.76
N LYS A 189 10.34 -3.99 -19.90
CA LYS A 189 10.16 -5.39 -20.33
C LYS A 189 8.76 -5.66 -20.86
N MET A 190 7.71 -5.05 -20.28
CA MET A 190 6.30 -5.18 -20.71
C MET A 190 6.05 -4.59 -22.11
N ARG A 191 6.90 -3.70 -22.61
CA ARG A 191 6.77 -3.07 -23.92
C ARG A 191 7.36 -3.89 -25.08
N LYS A 192 8.05 -4.98 -24.78
CA LYS A 192 8.69 -5.88 -25.75
C LYS A 192 7.79 -7.03 -26.12
#